data_58697f186339488d6a59ce69e9d2c439
#
_entry.id   58697f186339488d6a59ce69e9d2c439
#
_cell.length_a   1.000
_cell.length_b   1.000
_cell.length_c   1.000
_cell.angle_alpha   90.00
_cell.angle_beta   90.00
_cell.angle_gamma   90.00
#
_symmetry.space_group_name_H-M   'P 1'
#
loop_
_entity.id
_entity.type
_entity.pdbx_description
1 polymer ?
#
loop_
_entity_poly.entity_id
_entity_poly.type
_entity_poly.pdbx_seq_one_letter_code
_entity_poly.pdbx_strand_id
1 'polypeptide(L)'
;MTIDEYISQQPQEIQDVLRDVRRTIAAAIPEAEERFSWQMPTWWRGRNLIHFAAQKKHLGLYPGPEAVAFFASELDEKGLKHSKGAIQFPYGKVDLELIGRIALWSGQE
;
A
#
# COMPACT_ATOMS: atom_id res chain seq x y z
N MET A 1 8.65 -11.43 11.79
CA MET A 1 9.31 -10.45 10.90
C MET A 1 8.71 -9.06 11.11
N THR A 2 9.53 -8.04 11.13
CA THR A 2 9.04 -6.67 11.21
C THR A 2 9.00 -6.05 9.81
N ILE A 3 8.32 -4.91 9.69
CA ILE A 3 8.28 -4.18 8.42
C ILE A 3 9.70 -3.72 8.04
N ASP A 4 10.49 -3.27 9.03
CA ASP A 4 11.89 -2.90 8.77
C ASP A 4 12.69 -4.05 8.17
N GLU A 5 12.56 -5.24 8.74
CA GLU A 5 13.23 -6.42 8.22
C GLU A 5 12.77 -6.76 6.81
N TYR A 6 11.47 -6.68 6.59
CA TYR A 6 10.90 -6.95 5.28
C TYR A 6 11.50 -6.03 4.21
N ILE A 7 11.56 -4.73 4.50
CA ILE A 7 12.13 -3.75 3.56
C ILE A 7 13.61 -4.02 3.33
N SER A 8 14.35 -4.35 4.41
CA SER A 8 15.78 -4.61 4.30
C SER A 8 16.11 -5.81 3.41
N GLN A 9 15.19 -6.73 3.24
CA GLN A 9 15.38 -7.92 2.42
C GLN A 9 15.08 -7.67 0.94
N GLN A 10 14.57 -6.48 0.60
CA GLN A 10 14.22 -6.16 -0.78
C GLN A 10 15.44 -5.61 -1.54
N PRO A 11 15.42 -5.62 -2.87
CA PRO A 11 16.50 -5.00 -3.64
C PRO A 11 16.75 -3.57 -3.21
N GLN A 12 18.04 -3.19 -3.15
CA GLN A 12 18.46 -1.89 -2.65
C GLN A 12 17.75 -0.73 -3.35
N GLU A 13 17.57 -0.85 -4.66
CA GLU A 13 17.02 0.24 -5.47
C GLU A 13 15.56 0.55 -5.18
N ILE A 14 14.82 -0.34 -4.52
CA ILE A 14 13.42 -0.07 -4.18
C ILE A 14 13.20 0.20 -2.69
N GLN A 15 14.23 0.06 -1.85
CA GLN A 15 14.04 0.19 -0.41
C GLN A 15 13.57 1.59 -0.01
N ASP A 16 14.09 2.64 -0.65
CA ASP A 16 13.69 4.00 -0.30
C ASP A 16 12.23 4.27 -0.62
N VAL A 17 11.76 3.80 -1.78
CA VAL A 17 10.35 4.00 -2.13
C VAL A 17 9.44 3.20 -1.20
N LEU A 18 9.88 2.02 -0.76
CA LEU A 18 9.09 1.24 0.20
C LEU A 18 8.98 1.97 1.54
N ARG A 19 10.07 2.61 1.99
CA ARG A 19 10.03 3.40 3.22
C ARG A 19 9.12 4.61 3.07
N ASP A 20 9.11 5.24 1.89
CA ASP A 20 8.22 6.36 1.62
C ASP A 20 6.75 5.92 1.65
N VAL A 21 6.45 4.76 1.07
CA VAL A 21 5.10 4.20 1.12
C VAL A 21 4.68 3.94 2.56
N ARG A 22 5.57 3.32 3.35
CA ARG A 22 5.30 3.07 4.76
C ARG A 22 4.98 4.35 5.52
N ARG A 23 5.80 5.39 5.34
CA ARG A 23 5.59 6.68 6.01
C ARG A 23 4.27 7.32 5.58
N THR A 24 3.97 7.24 4.30
CA THR A 24 2.74 7.83 3.76
C THR A 24 1.50 7.17 4.36
N ILE A 25 1.48 5.84 4.42
CA ILE A 25 0.34 5.13 5.00
C ILE A 25 0.23 5.42 6.50
N ALA A 26 1.35 5.36 7.21
CA ALA A 26 1.36 5.61 8.65
C ALA A 26 0.86 7.02 8.98
N ALA A 27 1.22 8.01 8.17
CA ALA A 27 0.76 9.37 8.38
C ALA A 27 -0.74 9.53 8.09
N ALA A 28 -1.26 8.79 7.12
CA ALA A 28 -2.67 8.86 6.75
C ALA A 28 -3.58 8.24 7.80
N ILE A 29 -3.11 7.17 8.46
CA ILE A 29 -3.92 6.45 9.46
C ILE A 29 -3.09 6.22 10.73
N PRO A 30 -2.76 7.32 11.45
CA PRO A 30 -1.85 7.22 12.61
C PRO A 30 -2.38 6.35 13.77
N GLU A 31 -3.69 6.10 13.82
CA GLU A 31 -4.26 5.23 14.86
C GLU A 31 -4.09 3.75 14.55
N ALA A 32 -3.71 3.39 13.32
CA ALA A 32 -3.57 2.00 12.95
C ALA A 32 -2.23 1.46 13.44
N GLU A 33 -2.24 0.20 13.82
CA GLU A 33 -1.05 -0.48 14.31
C GLU A 33 -0.35 -1.17 13.14
N GLU A 34 0.97 -0.97 13.04
CA GLU A 34 1.75 -1.69 12.02
C GLU A 34 1.94 -3.14 12.45
N ARG A 35 1.65 -4.04 11.53
CA ARG A 35 1.78 -5.48 11.75
C ARG A 35 2.35 -6.14 10.51
N PHE A 36 2.68 -7.41 10.63
CA PHE A 36 3.09 -8.21 9.49
C PHE A 36 2.10 -9.37 9.39
N SER A 37 1.21 -9.32 8.39
CA SER A 37 0.14 -10.32 8.18
C SER A 37 0.13 -10.75 6.73
N TRP A 38 -0.20 -12.01 6.47
CA TRP A 38 -0.23 -12.55 5.10
C TRP A 38 1.11 -12.35 4.40
N GLN A 39 2.20 -12.34 5.19
CA GLN A 39 3.58 -12.12 4.71
C GLN A 39 3.76 -10.73 4.08
N MET A 40 2.98 -9.75 4.52
CA MET A 40 3.04 -8.37 4.01
C MET A 40 2.99 -7.36 5.14
N PRO A 41 3.65 -6.20 4.96
CA PRO A 41 3.39 -5.06 5.83
C PRO A 41 1.90 -4.73 5.84
N THR A 42 1.37 -4.52 7.04
CA THR A 42 -0.08 -4.40 7.25
C THR A 42 -0.36 -3.29 8.25
N TRP A 43 -1.42 -2.56 8.06
CA TRP A 43 -1.95 -1.61 9.04
C TRP A 43 -3.27 -2.14 9.55
N TRP A 44 -3.38 -2.23 10.87
CA TRP A 44 -4.49 -2.90 11.56
C TRP A 44 -5.13 -1.98 12.59
N ARG A 45 -6.45 -2.00 12.64
CA ARG A 45 -7.22 -1.34 13.70
C ARG A 45 -8.55 -2.07 13.82
N GLY A 46 -8.54 -3.12 14.67
CA GLY A 46 -9.70 -4.00 14.80
C GLY A 46 -9.88 -4.94 13.61
N ARG A 47 -9.24 -4.61 12.49
CA ARG A 47 -9.22 -5.43 11.28
C ARG A 47 -8.03 -4.98 10.43
N ASN A 48 -7.67 -5.77 9.46
CA ASN A 48 -6.63 -5.37 8.50
C ASN A 48 -7.21 -4.31 7.57
N LEU A 49 -6.61 -3.13 7.55
CA LEU A 49 -7.09 -2.01 6.75
C LEU A 49 -6.46 -1.98 5.37
N ILE A 50 -5.15 -2.14 5.31
CA ILE A 50 -4.41 -2.02 4.06
C ILE A 50 -3.08 -2.76 4.20
N HIS A 51 -2.63 -3.33 3.10
CA HIS A 51 -1.33 -4.01 3.01
C HIS A 51 -0.57 -3.50 1.80
N PHE A 52 0.75 -3.70 1.79
CA PHE A 52 1.50 -3.59 0.54
C PHE A 52 2.49 -4.74 0.43
N ALA A 53 2.92 -5.01 -0.79
CA ALA A 53 3.95 -6.02 -1.03
C ALA A 53 4.87 -5.57 -2.15
N ALA A 54 6.16 -5.84 -1.99
CA ALA A 54 7.16 -5.56 -3.01
C ALA A 54 7.15 -6.72 -4.00
N GLN A 55 6.65 -6.48 -5.19
CA GLN A 55 6.72 -7.44 -6.27
C GLN A 55 7.92 -7.11 -7.15
N LYS A 56 8.22 -7.97 -8.11
CA LYS A 56 9.45 -7.84 -8.90
C LYS A 56 9.49 -6.52 -9.69
N LYS A 57 8.38 -6.16 -10.32
CA LYS A 57 8.33 -4.99 -11.21
C LYS A 57 7.39 -3.89 -10.72
N HIS A 58 6.68 -4.13 -9.64
CA HIS A 58 5.71 -3.17 -9.13
C HIS A 58 5.52 -3.32 -7.64
N LEU A 59 5.00 -2.27 -7.03
CA LEU A 59 4.48 -2.31 -5.67
C LEU A 59 3.03 -2.75 -5.76
N GLY A 60 2.66 -3.78 -5.01
CA GLY A 60 1.25 -4.17 -4.85
C GLY A 60 0.67 -3.46 -3.64
N LEU A 61 -0.47 -2.80 -3.81
CA LEU A 61 -1.21 -2.20 -2.72
C LEU A 61 -2.54 -2.92 -2.60
N TYR A 62 -2.90 -3.30 -1.38
CA TYR A 62 -4.07 -4.17 -1.13
C TYR A 62 -5.00 -3.52 -0.12
N PRO A 63 -5.82 -2.55 -0.57
CA PRO A 63 -6.75 -1.85 0.33
C PRO A 63 -8.12 -2.49 0.44
N GLY A 64 -8.34 -3.58 -0.29
CA GLY A 64 -9.62 -4.27 -0.32
C GLY A 64 -10.48 -3.86 -1.50
N PRO A 65 -11.51 -4.68 -1.83
CA PRO A 65 -12.29 -4.46 -3.05
C PRO A 65 -13.11 -3.17 -3.05
N GLU A 66 -13.58 -2.75 -1.89
CA GLU A 66 -14.39 -1.53 -1.81
C GLU A 66 -13.57 -0.29 -2.12
N ALA A 67 -12.34 -0.24 -1.61
CA ALA A 67 -11.43 0.86 -1.89
C ALA A 67 -11.05 0.90 -3.37
N VAL A 68 -10.74 -0.26 -3.95
CA VAL A 68 -10.40 -0.33 -5.37
C VAL A 68 -11.57 0.18 -6.22
N ALA A 69 -12.79 -0.23 -5.87
CA ALA A 69 -13.98 0.22 -6.60
C ALA A 69 -14.17 1.75 -6.48
N PHE A 70 -13.94 2.28 -5.29
CA PHE A 70 -14.10 3.72 -5.06
C PHE A 70 -13.13 4.55 -5.91
N PHE A 71 -11.89 4.07 -6.03
CA PHE A 71 -10.84 4.79 -6.76
C PHE A 71 -10.70 4.35 -8.22
N ALA A 72 -11.55 3.43 -8.71
CA ALA A 72 -11.37 2.80 -10.01
C ALA A 72 -11.24 3.80 -11.16
N SER A 73 -12.06 4.84 -11.20
CA SER A 73 -12.01 5.84 -12.28
C SER A 73 -10.64 6.53 -12.31
N GLU A 74 -10.15 6.93 -11.14
CA GLU A 74 -8.84 7.59 -11.07
C GLU A 74 -7.72 6.65 -11.44
N LEU A 75 -7.81 5.38 -11.01
CA LEU A 75 -6.81 4.38 -11.37
C LEU A 75 -6.75 4.18 -12.88
N ASP A 76 -7.92 4.12 -13.52
CA ASP A 76 -7.99 3.96 -14.96
C ASP A 76 -7.41 5.18 -15.69
N GLU A 77 -7.73 6.38 -15.23
CA GLU A 77 -7.19 7.61 -15.81
C GLU A 77 -5.67 7.67 -15.73
N LYS A 78 -5.11 7.12 -14.67
CA LYS A 78 -3.66 7.10 -14.46
C LYS A 78 -2.97 5.89 -15.09
N GLY A 79 -3.74 5.00 -15.72
CA GLY A 79 -3.20 3.82 -16.38
C GLY A 79 -2.66 2.78 -15.42
N LEU A 80 -3.17 2.76 -14.18
CA LEU A 80 -2.72 1.82 -13.16
C LEU A 80 -3.54 0.53 -13.23
N LYS A 81 -2.87 -0.60 -13.27
CA LYS A 81 -3.54 -1.89 -13.29
C LYS A 81 -4.15 -2.17 -11.92
N HIS A 82 -5.36 -2.68 -11.92
CA HIS A 82 -5.99 -3.07 -10.67
C HIS A 82 -6.90 -4.27 -10.89
N SER A 83 -7.18 -4.96 -9.81
CA SER A 83 -8.10 -6.09 -9.80
C SER A 83 -9.01 -5.91 -8.58
N LYS A 84 -9.75 -6.95 -8.21
CA LYS A 84 -10.81 -6.82 -7.21
C LYS A 84 -10.36 -6.20 -5.89
N GLY A 85 -9.17 -6.51 -5.43
CA GLY A 85 -8.69 -5.97 -4.14
C GLY A 85 -7.26 -5.45 -4.18
N ALA A 86 -6.70 -5.31 -5.38
CA ALA A 86 -5.27 -5.01 -5.53
C ALA A 86 -5.04 -3.93 -6.58
N ILE A 87 -4.00 -3.14 -6.34
CA ILE A 87 -3.56 -2.08 -7.26
C ILE A 87 -2.08 -2.28 -7.51
N GLN A 88 -1.63 -2.10 -8.75
CA GLN A 88 -0.22 -2.23 -9.11
C GLN A 88 0.36 -0.85 -9.44
N PHE A 89 1.45 -0.50 -8.76
CA PHE A 89 2.21 0.72 -9.03
C PHE A 89 3.59 0.32 -9.55
N PRO A 90 3.86 0.51 -10.85
CA PRO A 90 5.24 0.31 -11.33
C PRO A 90 6.20 1.17 -10.51
N TYR A 91 7.40 0.66 -10.22
CA TYR A 91 8.30 1.36 -9.29
C TYR A 91 8.66 2.78 -9.73
N GLY A 92 8.69 3.05 -11.02
CA GLY A 92 8.92 4.40 -11.51
C GLY A 92 7.69 5.32 -11.44
N LYS A 93 6.56 4.78 -11.01
CA LYS A 93 5.29 5.52 -10.99
C LYS A 93 4.53 5.33 -9.67
N VAL A 94 5.25 5.19 -8.57
CA VAL A 94 4.63 5.07 -7.25
C VAL A 94 4.09 6.44 -6.84
N ASP A 95 2.78 6.56 -6.79
CA ASP A 95 2.08 7.81 -6.53
C ASP A 95 1.75 7.90 -5.04
N LEU A 96 2.62 8.54 -4.29
CA LEU A 96 2.47 8.61 -2.82
C LEU A 96 1.23 9.40 -2.42
N GLU A 97 0.89 10.44 -3.14
CA GLU A 97 -0.30 11.23 -2.84
C GLU A 97 -1.57 10.38 -2.95
N LEU A 98 -1.66 9.61 -4.02
CA LEU A 98 -2.80 8.71 -4.22
C LEU A 98 -2.83 7.61 -3.15
N ILE A 99 -1.67 7.03 -2.85
CA ILE A 99 -1.56 5.98 -1.82
C ILE A 99 -2.04 6.53 -0.47
N GLY A 100 -1.67 7.75 -0.14
CA GLY A 100 -2.13 8.40 1.09
C GLY A 100 -3.64 8.55 1.14
N ARG A 101 -4.26 8.95 0.04
CA ARG A 101 -5.73 9.08 -0.03
C ARG A 101 -6.42 7.73 0.07
N ILE A 102 -5.86 6.71 -0.57
CA ILE A 102 -6.42 5.36 -0.48
C ILE A 102 -6.32 4.84 0.95
N ALA A 103 -5.18 5.04 1.61
CA ALA A 103 -5.00 4.62 2.99
C ALA A 103 -5.98 5.34 3.92
N LEU A 104 -6.14 6.64 3.75
CA LEU A 104 -7.08 7.42 4.56
C LEU A 104 -8.51 6.89 4.40
N TRP A 105 -8.91 6.62 3.16
CA TRP A 105 -10.23 6.06 2.88
C TRP A 105 -10.39 4.69 3.54
N SER A 106 -9.38 3.86 3.46
CA SER A 106 -9.41 2.51 4.04
C SER A 106 -9.51 2.52 5.56
N GLY A 107 -9.03 3.59 6.20
CA GLY A 107 -9.09 3.75 7.65
C GLY A 107 -10.41 4.32 8.15
N GLN A 108 -11.32 4.73 7.28
CA GLN A 108 -12.61 5.29 7.69
C GLN A 108 -13.59 4.19 8.05
N GLU A 109 -14.49 4.51 8.95
CA GLU A 109 -15.52 3.58 9.41
C GLU A 109 -16.71 3.58 8.49
#